data_ceb664d82a6d686b1568aed7eaf34024
#
_entry.id   ceb664d82a6d686b1568aed7eaf34024
#
_cell.length_a   1.000
_cell.length_b   1.000
_cell.length_c   1.000
_cell.angle_alpha   90.00
_cell.angle_beta   90.00
_cell.angle_gamma   90.00
#
_symmetry.space_group_name_H-M   'P 1'
#
loop_
_entity.id
_entity.type
_entity.pdbx_description
1 polymer ?
#
loop_
_entity_poly.entity_id
_entity_poly.type
_entity_poly.pdbx_seq_one_letter_code
_entity_poly.pdbx_strand_id
1 'polypeptide(L)'
;MSEWTYPLWNDGQTDYVYKVTPQRDLQLTFVPPNKPKYDKAPLYFVLPGGGWYVEERLGMLNYAKVSVGALLDEGFAVVAADYRVTPEGIFVADIIEDCLDALRFCAHHADEWGVDRDKFFISGHSAGAHLALMTGMVKDGFRNENSYTDPYTVVAIAPMSPITDLADEGAMRFDHGYLFADPTDEAEKARVSPITYASATIPDTLLIAGTSDYHVLPRHSEKLFDKLTEVGANTRLMYSIAGGHGFEPMHYGVEPQPGMDGVQQEIVQFILERV
;
A
#
# COMPACT_ATOMS: atom_id res chain seq x y z
N MET A 1 28.31 -0.87 -9.63
CA MET A 1 27.31 -0.71 -8.55
C MET A 1 27.03 -2.12 -8.08
N SER A 2 27.23 -2.43 -6.79
CA SER A 2 26.86 -3.74 -6.24
C SER A 2 25.35 -3.82 -6.27
N GLU A 3 24.81 -4.79 -7.01
CA GLU A 3 23.40 -5.14 -6.90
C GLU A 3 23.12 -5.53 -5.44
N TRP A 4 22.26 -4.78 -4.76
CA TRP A 4 21.77 -5.17 -3.45
C TRP A 4 20.89 -6.39 -3.65
N THR A 5 21.38 -7.56 -3.21
CA THR A 5 20.58 -8.78 -3.21
C THR A 5 19.90 -8.92 -1.84
N TYR A 6 18.58 -8.84 -1.81
CA TYR A 6 17.82 -9.15 -0.59
C TYR A 6 17.78 -10.67 -0.42
N PRO A 7 17.90 -11.17 0.83
CA PRO A 7 17.75 -12.61 1.08
C PRO A 7 16.32 -13.06 0.77
N LEU A 8 16.15 -14.30 0.33
CA LEU A 8 14.83 -14.90 0.17
C LEU A 8 14.13 -15.01 1.53
N TRP A 9 12.84 -14.78 1.55
CA TRP A 9 12.00 -14.95 2.75
C TRP A 9 11.81 -16.44 3.08
N ASN A 10 11.63 -17.27 2.05
CA ASN A 10 11.62 -18.73 2.14
C ASN A 10 11.87 -19.34 0.76
N ASP A 11 12.03 -20.68 0.70
CA ASP A 11 12.36 -21.41 -0.52
C ASP A 11 11.23 -21.40 -1.59
N GLY A 12 10.03 -20.96 -1.22
CA GLY A 12 8.87 -20.85 -2.13
C GLY A 12 8.70 -19.47 -2.74
N GLN A 13 9.53 -18.48 -2.40
CA GLN A 13 9.49 -17.15 -2.98
C GLN A 13 9.69 -17.21 -4.49
N THR A 14 8.79 -16.55 -5.25
CA THR A 14 8.79 -16.56 -6.72
C THR A 14 8.40 -15.19 -7.27
N ASP A 15 9.09 -14.77 -8.32
CA ASP A 15 8.74 -13.55 -9.06
C ASP A 15 7.87 -13.90 -10.28
N TYR A 16 6.84 -13.09 -10.51
CA TYR A 16 5.93 -13.19 -11.65
C TYR A 16 5.88 -11.88 -12.42
N VAL A 17 5.86 -11.94 -13.75
CA VAL A 17 5.49 -10.80 -14.59
C VAL A 17 3.97 -10.71 -14.58
N TYR A 18 3.42 -9.68 -13.97
CA TYR A 18 1.97 -9.49 -13.90
C TYR A 18 1.41 -8.58 -15.01
N LYS A 19 2.28 -7.74 -15.60
CA LYS A 19 1.90 -6.82 -16.68
C LYS A 19 3.09 -6.52 -17.57
N VAL A 20 2.88 -6.59 -18.88
CA VAL A 20 3.85 -6.14 -19.89
C VAL A 20 3.47 -4.74 -20.32
N THR A 21 4.40 -3.79 -20.25
CA THR A 21 4.19 -2.39 -20.66
C THR A 21 5.22 -1.95 -21.68
N PRO A 22 4.98 -0.84 -22.41
CA PRO A 22 5.98 -0.30 -23.33
C PRO A 22 7.30 0.12 -22.66
N GLN A 23 7.26 0.44 -21.35
CA GLN A 23 8.43 0.87 -20.60
C GLN A 23 9.24 -0.31 -20.08
N ARG A 24 8.59 -1.29 -19.49
CA ARG A 24 9.20 -2.50 -18.95
C ARG A 24 8.15 -3.55 -18.54
N ASP A 25 8.59 -4.77 -18.32
CA ASP A 25 7.78 -5.77 -17.65
C ASP A 25 7.66 -5.43 -16.15
N LEU A 26 6.42 -5.41 -15.66
CA LEU A 26 6.13 -5.21 -14.24
C LEU A 26 6.04 -6.55 -13.52
N GLN A 27 6.70 -6.63 -12.37
CA GLN A 27 6.81 -7.85 -11.62
C GLN A 27 6.18 -7.73 -10.23
N LEU A 28 5.75 -8.86 -9.71
CA LEU A 28 5.45 -9.02 -8.29
C LEU A 28 6.25 -10.19 -7.72
N THR A 29 6.57 -10.11 -6.43
CA THR A 29 7.18 -11.19 -5.67
C THR A 29 6.13 -11.83 -4.78
N PHE A 30 5.84 -13.09 -5.01
CA PHE A 30 4.97 -13.92 -4.16
C PHE A 30 5.82 -14.70 -3.16
N VAL A 31 5.41 -14.67 -1.90
CA VAL A 31 6.03 -15.45 -0.81
C VAL A 31 4.92 -16.28 -0.17
N PRO A 32 4.98 -17.63 -0.28
CA PRO A 32 3.99 -18.50 0.38
C PRO A 32 4.14 -18.45 1.89
N PRO A 33 3.11 -18.84 2.67
CA PRO A 33 3.20 -18.91 4.13
C PRO A 33 4.31 -19.84 4.60
N ASN A 34 5.03 -19.45 5.67
CA ASN A 34 6.04 -20.29 6.30
C ASN A 34 5.41 -21.57 6.89
N LYS A 35 4.17 -21.44 7.40
CA LYS A 35 3.40 -22.56 7.96
C LYS A 35 1.93 -22.39 7.55
N PRO A 36 1.36 -23.29 6.75
CA PRO A 36 -0.07 -23.26 6.45
C PRO A 36 -0.90 -23.37 7.74
N LYS A 37 -1.77 -22.39 7.99
CA LYS A 37 -2.72 -22.39 9.12
C LYS A 37 -4.18 -22.37 8.65
N TYR A 38 -4.41 -22.16 7.36
CA TYR A 38 -5.72 -22.06 6.72
C TYR A 38 -5.80 -23.01 5.54
N ASP A 39 -7.01 -23.40 5.14
CA ASP A 39 -7.24 -24.20 3.92
C ASP A 39 -6.77 -23.46 2.67
N LYS A 40 -7.03 -22.13 2.65
CA LYS A 40 -6.48 -21.17 1.69
C LYS A 40 -5.89 -19.98 2.46
N ALA A 41 -4.68 -19.59 2.13
CA ALA A 41 -3.97 -18.53 2.84
C ALA A 41 -4.62 -17.16 2.61
N PRO A 42 -4.83 -16.33 3.64
CA PRO A 42 -5.08 -14.90 3.43
C PRO A 42 -3.89 -14.26 2.73
N LEU A 43 -4.11 -13.19 1.96
CA LEU A 43 -3.06 -12.47 1.23
C LEU A 43 -2.75 -11.13 1.90
N TYR A 44 -1.48 -10.90 2.22
CA TYR A 44 -0.97 -9.58 2.59
C TYR A 44 -0.22 -8.95 1.41
N PHE A 45 -0.80 -7.91 0.82
CA PHE A 45 -0.29 -7.21 -0.35
C PHE A 45 0.36 -5.90 0.06
N VAL A 46 1.64 -5.68 -0.31
CA VAL A 46 2.40 -4.50 0.10
C VAL A 46 2.91 -3.72 -1.10
N LEU A 47 2.80 -2.39 -1.04
CA LEU A 47 3.21 -1.47 -2.09
C LEU A 47 4.34 -0.55 -1.63
N PRO A 48 5.44 -0.45 -2.40
CA PRO A 48 6.59 0.37 -2.04
C PRO A 48 6.27 1.87 -2.11
N GLY A 49 6.90 2.64 -1.23
CA GLY A 49 6.99 4.09 -1.31
C GLY A 49 7.98 4.54 -2.36
N GLY A 50 8.31 5.85 -2.38
CA GLY A 50 9.30 6.42 -3.29
C GLY A 50 8.81 7.62 -4.07
N GLY A 51 7.72 8.28 -3.60
CA GLY A 51 7.18 9.50 -4.22
C GLY A 51 6.66 9.31 -5.64
N TRP A 52 6.26 8.11 -6.04
CA TRP A 52 5.88 7.74 -7.42
C TRP A 52 7.00 7.98 -8.45
N TYR A 53 8.20 8.30 -7.97
CA TYR A 53 9.39 8.62 -8.77
C TYR A 53 10.39 7.47 -8.81
N VAL A 54 10.47 6.70 -7.74
CA VAL A 54 11.21 5.44 -7.63
C VAL A 54 10.35 4.43 -6.90
N GLU A 55 10.61 3.14 -7.11
CA GLU A 55 10.00 2.06 -6.35
C GLU A 55 10.99 0.90 -6.20
N GLU A 56 10.82 0.10 -5.18
CA GLU A 56 11.57 -1.13 -4.97
C GLU A 56 10.74 -2.14 -4.16
N ARG A 57 10.12 -3.10 -4.83
CA ARG A 57 9.26 -4.09 -4.18
C ARG A 57 9.98 -4.95 -3.12
N LEU A 58 11.22 -5.36 -3.42
CA LEU A 58 12.03 -6.15 -2.47
C LEU A 58 12.49 -5.30 -1.28
N GLY A 59 12.80 -4.03 -1.51
CA GLY A 59 13.05 -3.05 -0.46
C GLY A 59 11.83 -2.85 0.43
N MET A 60 10.61 -2.87 -0.12
CA MET A 60 9.39 -2.80 0.67
C MET A 60 9.19 -4.02 1.55
N LEU A 61 9.45 -5.24 1.06
CA LEU A 61 9.42 -6.43 1.90
C LEU A 61 10.38 -6.32 3.08
N ASN A 62 11.59 -5.81 2.85
CA ASN A 62 12.57 -5.59 3.92
C ASN A 62 12.19 -4.43 4.85
N TYR A 63 11.61 -3.36 4.33
CA TYR A 63 11.10 -2.24 5.13
C TYR A 63 9.96 -2.70 6.06
N ALA A 64 9.06 -3.54 5.57
CA ALA A 64 7.94 -4.13 6.31
C ALA A 64 8.28 -5.47 7.00
N LYS A 65 9.56 -5.75 7.26
CA LYS A 65 10.06 -7.07 7.68
C LYS A 65 9.38 -7.65 8.93
N VAL A 66 8.96 -6.81 9.88
CA VAL A 66 8.30 -7.28 11.11
C VAL A 66 6.89 -7.76 10.80
N SER A 67 6.10 -7.00 10.04
CA SER A 67 4.75 -7.40 9.65
C SER A 67 4.77 -8.55 8.63
N VAL A 68 5.66 -8.51 7.66
CA VAL A 68 5.83 -9.59 6.66
C VAL A 68 6.20 -10.91 7.35
N GLY A 69 7.25 -10.92 8.18
CA GLY A 69 7.68 -12.14 8.87
C GLY A 69 6.61 -12.70 9.80
N ALA A 70 5.97 -11.84 10.59
CA ALA A 70 4.90 -12.26 11.50
C ALA A 70 3.70 -12.85 10.74
N LEU A 71 3.25 -12.22 9.65
CA LEU A 71 2.10 -12.71 8.88
C LEU A 71 2.43 -13.99 8.11
N LEU A 72 3.65 -14.16 7.57
CA LEU A 72 4.10 -15.43 6.99
C LEU A 72 4.05 -16.57 8.03
N ASP A 73 4.45 -16.30 9.28
CA ASP A 73 4.38 -17.28 10.38
C ASP A 73 2.94 -17.53 10.85
N GLU A 74 2.04 -16.55 10.67
CA GLU A 74 0.60 -16.67 10.92
C GLU A 74 -0.19 -17.29 9.77
N GLY A 75 0.50 -17.78 8.71
CA GLY A 75 -0.13 -18.55 7.63
C GLY A 75 -0.64 -17.71 6.46
N PHE A 76 -0.25 -16.44 6.38
CA PHE A 76 -0.53 -15.58 5.23
C PHE A 76 0.46 -15.84 4.10
N ALA A 77 -0.01 -15.71 2.86
CA ALA A 77 0.85 -15.43 1.73
C ALA A 77 1.14 -13.92 1.69
N VAL A 78 2.30 -13.54 1.21
CA VAL A 78 2.69 -12.14 1.05
C VAL A 78 3.02 -11.85 -0.40
N VAL A 79 2.58 -10.70 -0.91
CA VAL A 79 2.95 -10.19 -2.23
C VAL A 79 3.46 -8.77 -2.10
N ALA A 80 4.58 -8.48 -2.76
CA ALA A 80 5.01 -7.12 -3.06
C ALA A 80 5.03 -6.93 -4.57
N ALA A 81 4.49 -5.83 -5.06
CA ALA A 81 4.45 -5.52 -6.48
C ALA A 81 5.23 -4.24 -6.79
N ASP A 82 5.96 -4.24 -7.92
CA ASP A 82 6.43 -3.00 -8.51
C ASP A 82 5.31 -2.32 -9.32
N TYR A 83 5.55 -1.11 -9.77
CA TYR A 83 4.66 -0.33 -10.64
C TYR A 83 5.52 0.63 -11.47
N ARG A 84 5.00 1.13 -12.59
CA ARG A 84 5.70 2.17 -13.35
C ARG A 84 5.85 3.44 -12.51
N VAL A 85 6.89 4.21 -12.80
CA VAL A 85 7.19 5.46 -12.10
C VAL A 85 7.20 6.65 -13.06
N THR A 86 6.98 7.85 -12.56
CA THR A 86 6.82 9.06 -13.40
C THR A 86 8.00 9.37 -14.31
N PRO A 87 9.28 9.08 -13.98
CA PRO A 87 10.37 9.21 -14.93
C PRO A 87 10.25 8.34 -16.20
N GLU A 88 9.38 7.34 -16.19
CA GLU A 88 9.08 6.49 -17.34
C GLU A 88 8.07 7.14 -18.32
N GLY A 89 7.67 8.41 -18.05
CA GLY A 89 6.78 9.20 -18.91
C GLY A 89 5.30 8.86 -18.75
N ILE A 90 4.90 8.44 -17.56
CA ILE A 90 3.51 8.14 -17.20
C ILE A 90 3.07 9.01 -16.01
N PHE A 91 1.80 8.98 -15.68
CA PHE A 91 1.19 9.77 -14.61
C PHE A 91 0.60 8.89 -13.51
N VAL A 92 0.20 9.51 -12.40
CA VAL A 92 -0.27 8.78 -11.20
C VAL A 92 -1.48 7.87 -11.50
N ALA A 93 -2.33 8.21 -12.44
CA ALA A 93 -3.44 7.36 -12.86
C ALA A 93 -3.00 6.01 -13.46
N ASP A 94 -1.92 6.03 -14.26
CA ASP A 94 -1.33 4.81 -14.82
C ASP A 94 -0.69 3.94 -13.72
N ILE A 95 -0.09 4.58 -12.71
CA ILE A 95 0.50 3.90 -11.56
C ILE A 95 -0.59 3.21 -10.72
N ILE A 96 -1.74 3.87 -10.50
CA ILE A 96 -2.89 3.27 -9.82
C ILE A 96 -3.42 2.06 -10.62
N GLU A 97 -3.50 2.17 -11.95
CA GLU A 97 -3.90 1.05 -12.80
C GLU A 97 -2.94 -0.14 -12.64
N ASP A 98 -1.62 0.10 -12.63
CA ASP A 98 -0.62 -0.96 -12.46
C ASP A 98 -0.80 -1.70 -11.13
N CYS A 99 -1.01 -0.97 -10.02
CA CYS A 99 -1.23 -1.57 -8.69
C CYS A 99 -2.53 -2.38 -8.63
N LEU A 100 -3.60 -1.89 -9.26
CA LEU A 100 -4.87 -2.62 -9.37
C LEU A 100 -4.72 -3.87 -10.24
N ASP A 101 -3.97 -3.81 -11.34
CA ASP A 101 -3.70 -4.97 -12.18
C ASP A 101 -2.85 -6.02 -11.45
N ALA A 102 -1.88 -5.60 -10.61
CA ALA A 102 -1.14 -6.52 -9.74
C ALA A 102 -2.06 -7.26 -8.75
N LEU A 103 -3.01 -6.55 -8.12
CA LEU A 103 -3.97 -7.17 -7.20
C LEU A 103 -4.95 -8.10 -7.94
N ARG A 104 -5.41 -7.72 -9.12
CA ARG A 104 -6.25 -8.56 -10.01
C ARG A 104 -5.49 -9.81 -10.47
N PHE A 105 -4.20 -9.69 -10.75
CA PHE A 105 -3.34 -10.83 -11.06
C PHE A 105 -3.29 -11.81 -9.87
N CYS A 106 -3.14 -11.31 -8.65
CA CYS A 106 -3.20 -12.16 -7.45
C CYS A 106 -4.54 -12.88 -7.33
N ALA A 107 -5.65 -12.20 -7.60
CA ALA A 107 -6.99 -12.81 -7.57
C ALA A 107 -7.14 -13.89 -8.64
N HIS A 108 -6.60 -13.68 -9.84
CA HIS A 108 -6.63 -14.67 -10.93
C HIS A 108 -5.85 -15.94 -10.58
N HIS A 109 -4.67 -15.79 -9.98
CA HIS A 109 -3.79 -16.91 -9.59
C HIS A 109 -4.08 -17.49 -8.19
N ALA A 110 -5.09 -16.98 -7.49
CA ALA A 110 -5.36 -17.34 -6.09
C ALA A 110 -5.55 -18.84 -5.87
N ASP A 111 -6.26 -19.53 -6.77
CA ASP A 111 -6.46 -20.98 -6.64
C ASP A 111 -5.16 -21.78 -6.86
N GLU A 112 -4.33 -21.36 -7.81
CA GLU A 112 -3.01 -21.96 -8.06
C GLU A 112 -2.08 -21.79 -6.86
N TRP A 113 -2.14 -20.61 -6.20
CA TRP A 113 -1.28 -20.27 -5.05
C TRP A 113 -1.85 -20.75 -3.70
N GLY A 114 -3.05 -21.32 -3.69
CA GLY A 114 -3.73 -21.69 -2.44
C GLY A 114 -4.12 -20.47 -1.59
N VAL A 115 -4.45 -19.35 -2.23
CA VAL A 115 -4.83 -18.08 -1.61
C VAL A 115 -6.35 -17.91 -1.58
N ASP A 116 -6.88 -17.34 -0.50
CA ASP A 116 -8.29 -17.00 -0.34
C ASP A 116 -8.60 -15.63 -0.97
N ARG A 117 -9.37 -15.62 -2.07
CA ARG A 117 -9.78 -14.38 -2.76
C ARG A 117 -10.61 -13.44 -1.91
N ASP A 118 -11.25 -13.95 -0.86
CA ASP A 118 -12.10 -13.16 0.02
C ASP A 118 -11.36 -12.58 1.22
N LYS A 119 -10.03 -12.78 1.29
CA LYS A 119 -9.18 -12.36 2.42
C LYS A 119 -7.91 -11.66 1.97
N PHE A 120 -8.07 -10.52 1.29
CA PHE A 120 -6.94 -9.67 0.90
C PHE A 120 -6.79 -8.51 1.89
N PHE A 121 -5.56 -8.26 2.31
CA PHE A 121 -5.14 -7.19 3.21
C PHE A 121 -4.07 -6.38 2.51
N ILE A 122 -4.17 -5.06 2.53
CA ILE A 122 -3.27 -4.19 1.77
C ILE A 122 -2.55 -3.23 2.71
N SER A 123 -1.26 -3.02 2.47
CA SER A 123 -0.46 -2.01 3.16
C SER A 123 0.52 -1.35 2.19
N GLY A 124 1.11 -0.27 2.61
CA GLY A 124 2.14 0.46 1.89
C GLY A 124 2.64 1.63 2.71
N HIS A 125 3.72 2.25 2.25
CA HIS A 125 4.30 3.42 2.91
C HIS A 125 4.34 4.61 1.95
N SER A 126 4.03 5.83 2.43
CA SER A 126 4.16 7.07 1.64
C SER A 126 3.34 7.01 0.34
N ALA A 127 3.96 7.17 -0.83
CA ALA A 127 3.32 6.94 -2.13
C ALA A 127 2.67 5.55 -2.22
N GLY A 128 3.32 4.50 -1.68
CA GLY A 128 2.74 3.16 -1.61
C GLY A 128 1.52 3.09 -0.70
N ALA A 129 1.43 3.92 0.34
CA ALA A 129 0.24 4.01 1.19
C ALA A 129 -0.93 4.71 0.48
N HIS A 130 -0.65 5.73 -0.33
CA HIS A 130 -1.63 6.30 -1.26
C HIS A 130 -2.15 5.23 -2.23
N LEU A 131 -1.24 4.49 -2.87
CA LEU A 131 -1.57 3.42 -3.81
C LEU A 131 -2.34 2.27 -3.12
N ALA A 132 -1.99 1.93 -1.87
CA ALA A 132 -2.71 0.94 -1.07
C ALA A 132 -4.17 1.36 -0.81
N LEU A 133 -4.41 2.63 -0.48
CA LEU A 133 -5.76 3.18 -0.33
C LEU A 133 -6.52 3.16 -1.66
N MET A 134 -5.92 3.64 -2.75
CA MET A 134 -6.56 3.62 -4.07
C MET A 134 -6.89 2.19 -4.49
N THR A 135 -5.95 1.25 -4.34
CA THR A 135 -6.14 -0.16 -4.70
C THR A 135 -7.24 -0.85 -3.88
N GLY A 136 -7.36 -0.50 -2.60
CA GLY A 136 -8.37 -1.11 -1.71
C GLY A 136 -9.74 -0.44 -1.76
N MET A 137 -9.82 0.86 -2.04
CA MET A 137 -11.07 1.62 -2.01
C MET A 137 -11.76 1.72 -3.37
N VAL A 138 -11.00 1.67 -4.48
CA VAL A 138 -11.53 1.82 -5.84
C VAL A 138 -11.87 0.45 -6.42
N LYS A 139 -13.14 0.08 -6.42
CA LYS A 139 -13.60 -1.21 -6.95
C LYS A 139 -13.70 -1.22 -8.48
N ASP A 140 -14.22 -0.12 -9.05
CA ASP A 140 -14.46 0.05 -10.47
C ASP A 140 -13.75 1.30 -11.00
N GLY A 141 -12.96 1.12 -12.04
CA GLY A 141 -12.13 2.19 -12.62
C GLY A 141 -10.69 1.73 -12.82
N PHE A 142 -9.90 2.56 -13.42
CA PHE A 142 -8.49 2.27 -13.71
C PHE A 142 -8.29 0.85 -14.26
N ARG A 143 -9.02 0.52 -15.33
CA ARG A 143 -8.98 -0.77 -16.02
C ARG A 143 -8.63 -0.56 -17.49
N ASN A 144 -7.92 -1.53 -18.05
CA ASN A 144 -7.73 -1.68 -19.48
C ASN A 144 -8.35 -3.00 -19.98
N GLU A 145 -8.31 -3.24 -21.28
CA GLU A 145 -8.88 -4.42 -21.92
C GLU A 145 -8.25 -5.75 -21.48
N ASN A 146 -7.01 -5.70 -20.94
CA ASN A 146 -6.26 -6.87 -20.51
C ASN A 146 -6.37 -7.13 -18.99
N SER A 147 -7.08 -6.29 -18.24
CA SER A 147 -7.24 -6.46 -16.79
C SER A 147 -8.04 -7.72 -16.47
N TYR A 148 -7.54 -8.56 -15.56
CA TYR A 148 -8.29 -9.69 -15.03
C TYR A 148 -9.57 -9.24 -14.32
N THR A 149 -10.59 -10.09 -14.31
CA THR A 149 -11.93 -9.78 -13.80
C THR A 149 -12.39 -10.73 -12.70
N ASP A 150 -11.50 -11.60 -12.22
CA ASP A 150 -11.83 -12.51 -11.11
C ASP A 150 -12.25 -11.71 -9.87
N PRO A 151 -13.33 -12.12 -9.18
CA PRO A 151 -13.79 -11.42 -8.00
C PRO A 151 -12.81 -11.62 -6.85
N TYR A 152 -12.64 -10.59 -6.02
CA TYR A 152 -11.89 -10.64 -4.77
C TYR A 152 -12.46 -9.65 -3.75
N THR A 153 -12.12 -9.86 -2.49
CA THR A 153 -12.51 -8.98 -1.38
C THR A 153 -11.28 -8.45 -0.67
N VAL A 154 -11.15 -7.14 -0.60
CA VAL A 154 -10.20 -6.48 0.31
C VAL A 154 -10.91 -6.32 1.65
N VAL A 155 -10.36 -6.96 2.68
CA VAL A 155 -10.93 -6.94 4.04
C VAL A 155 -10.47 -5.71 4.81
N ALA A 156 -9.16 -5.38 4.70
CA ALA A 156 -8.62 -4.23 5.41
C ALA A 156 -7.43 -3.59 4.70
N ILE A 157 -7.20 -2.31 5.02
CA ILE A 157 -6.09 -1.50 4.53
C ILE A 157 -5.36 -0.88 5.72
N ALA A 158 -4.02 -0.99 5.75
CA ALA A 158 -3.18 -0.41 6.80
C ALA A 158 -2.08 0.48 6.19
N PRO A 159 -2.42 1.69 5.70
CA PRO A 159 -1.47 2.60 5.06
C PRO A 159 -0.61 3.34 6.10
N MET A 160 0.70 3.41 5.86
CA MET A 160 1.69 4.11 6.67
C MET A 160 2.05 5.45 6.04
N SER A 161 1.83 6.56 6.75
CA SER A 161 2.07 7.94 6.27
C SER A 161 1.44 8.22 4.90
N PRO A 162 0.12 7.98 4.72
CA PRO A 162 -0.53 8.04 3.42
C PRO A 162 -0.76 9.46 2.92
N ILE A 163 -0.64 9.67 1.63
CA ILE A 163 -1.20 10.83 0.93
C ILE A 163 -2.65 10.51 0.58
N THR A 164 -3.59 11.31 1.06
CA THR A 164 -5.03 11.01 0.95
C THR A 164 -5.80 12.01 0.08
N ASP A 165 -5.20 13.17 -0.20
CA ASP A 165 -5.80 14.27 -0.95
C ASP A 165 -4.71 14.98 -1.77
N LEU A 166 -4.66 14.71 -3.07
CA LEU A 166 -3.68 15.31 -3.98
C LEU A 166 -4.08 16.72 -4.45
N ALA A 167 -5.28 17.19 -4.11
CA ALA A 167 -5.70 18.59 -4.29
C ALA A 167 -5.27 19.47 -3.11
N ASP A 168 -4.85 18.91 -1.97
CA ASP A 168 -4.39 19.66 -0.80
C ASP A 168 -2.90 20.02 -0.90
N GLU A 169 -2.58 21.07 -1.64
CA GLU A 169 -1.20 21.54 -1.87
C GLU A 169 -0.43 21.86 -0.57
N GLY A 170 -1.12 22.14 0.52
CA GLY A 170 -0.49 22.47 1.80
C GLY A 170 -0.16 21.24 2.67
N ALA A 171 -0.59 20.05 2.29
CA ALA A 171 -0.42 18.83 3.08
C ALA A 171 0.86 18.04 2.76
N MET A 172 1.47 18.31 1.61
CA MET A 172 2.79 17.82 1.25
C MET A 172 3.78 18.98 1.14
N ARG A 173 5.05 18.72 1.54
CA ARG A 173 6.10 19.74 1.48
C ARG A 173 7.03 19.60 0.27
N PHE A 174 6.57 18.91 -0.75
CA PHE A 174 7.29 18.79 -2.02
C PHE A 174 6.33 19.05 -3.18
N ASP A 175 6.85 19.58 -4.27
CA ASP A 175 6.09 19.74 -5.50
C ASP A 175 5.72 18.35 -6.04
N HIS A 176 4.44 18.13 -6.32
CA HIS A 176 3.89 16.90 -6.87
C HIS A 176 3.22 17.12 -8.24
N GLY A 177 3.41 18.29 -8.85
CA GLY A 177 2.86 18.58 -10.17
C GLY A 177 3.29 17.61 -11.27
N TYR A 178 4.44 16.95 -11.10
CA TYR A 178 4.94 15.92 -12.02
C TYR A 178 4.05 14.65 -12.08
N LEU A 179 3.12 14.51 -11.17
CA LEU A 179 2.17 13.39 -11.16
C LEU A 179 1.08 13.49 -12.24
N PHE A 180 0.91 14.67 -12.85
CA PHE A 180 -0.19 15.01 -13.73
C PHE A 180 0.29 15.53 -15.09
N ALA A 181 -0.46 15.23 -16.13
CA ALA A 181 -0.26 15.84 -17.45
C ALA A 181 -0.60 17.34 -17.41
N ASP A 182 -1.64 17.70 -16.65
CA ASP A 182 -2.02 19.07 -16.31
C ASP A 182 -2.14 19.19 -14.78
N PRO A 183 -1.17 19.78 -14.09
CA PRO A 183 -1.22 19.94 -12.63
C PRO A 183 -2.29 20.95 -12.16
N THR A 184 -3.01 21.61 -13.05
CA THR A 184 -4.15 22.45 -12.71
C THR A 184 -5.51 21.75 -12.84
N ASP A 185 -5.53 20.50 -13.30
CA ASP A 185 -6.76 19.71 -13.42
C ASP A 185 -7.21 19.17 -12.04
N GLU A 186 -8.10 19.93 -11.39
CA GLU A 186 -8.66 19.58 -10.09
C GLU A 186 -9.56 18.32 -10.15
N ALA A 187 -10.17 18.02 -11.29
CA ALA A 187 -10.98 16.82 -11.46
C ALA A 187 -10.09 15.58 -11.49
N GLU A 188 -8.93 15.65 -12.15
CA GLU A 188 -7.95 14.57 -12.16
C GLU A 188 -7.31 14.38 -10.77
N LYS A 189 -6.94 15.47 -10.09
CA LYS A 189 -6.45 15.39 -8.70
C LYS A 189 -7.46 14.70 -7.78
N ALA A 190 -8.73 15.07 -7.87
CA ALA A 190 -9.81 14.43 -7.10
C ALA A 190 -9.97 12.95 -7.47
N ARG A 191 -9.91 12.61 -8.77
CA ARG A 191 -10.03 11.23 -9.27
C ARG A 191 -8.97 10.29 -8.72
N VAL A 192 -7.78 10.78 -8.47
CA VAL A 192 -6.65 10.00 -7.94
C VAL A 192 -6.43 10.20 -6.43
N SER A 193 -7.35 10.85 -5.72
CA SER A 193 -7.29 11.09 -4.28
C SER A 193 -8.15 10.11 -3.51
N PRO A 194 -7.61 9.32 -2.56
CA PRO A 194 -8.36 8.37 -1.75
C PRO A 194 -9.59 8.97 -1.04
N ILE A 195 -9.50 10.21 -0.57
CA ILE A 195 -10.60 10.88 0.14
C ILE A 195 -11.88 11.00 -0.68
N THR A 196 -11.77 11.02 -2.01
CA THR A 196 -12.91 11.06 -2.95
C THR A 196 -13.74 9.78 -2.89
N TYR A 197 -13.14 8.66 -2.52
CA TYR A 197 -13.78 7.34 -2.47
C TYR A 197 -14.28 6.95 -1.08
N ALA A 198 -14.24 7.87 -0.12
CA ALA A 198 -14.70 7.62 1.23
C ALA A 198 -16.19 7.25 1.24
N SER A 199 -16.52 6.06 1.72
CA SER A 199 -17.88 5.55 1.86
C SER A 199 -17.96 4.55 3.02
N ALA A 200 -19.17 4.26 3.51
CA ALA A 200 -19.41 3.30 4.59
C ALA A 200 -19.02 1.86 4.24
N THR A 201 -18.81 1.55 2.96
CA THR A 201 -18.57 0.18 2.46
C THR A 201 -17.13 -0.06 2.01
N ILE A 202 -16.21 0.84 2.32
CA ILE A 202 -14.79 0.59 2.08
C ILE A 202 -14.26 -0.47 3.05
N PRO A 203 -13.11 -1.11 2.75
CA PRO A 203 -12.44 -2.00 3.69
C PRO A 203 -12.15 -1.32 5.04
N ASP A 204 -12.10 -2.10 6.10
CA ASP A 204 -11.63 -1.61 7.41
C ASP A 204 -10.27 -0.94 7.26
N THR A 205 -10.09 0.25 7.84
CA THR A 205 -8.89 1.04 7.57
C THR A 205 -8.19 1.46 8.86
N LEU A 206 -6.88 1.15 8.98
CA LEU A 206 -5.99 1.64 10.02
C LEU A 206 -5.04 2.69 9.44
N LEU A 207 -5.38 3.96 9.57
CA LEU A 207 -4.52 5.08 9.17
C LEU A 207 -3.40 5.28 10.18
N ILE A 208 -2.15 5.41 9.73
CA ILE A 208 -0.99 5.55 10.60
C ILE A 208 -0.17 6.77 10.17
N ALA A 209 0.13 7.67 11.12
CA ALA A 209 0.88 8.89 10.86
C ALA A 209 1.94 9.17 11.93
N GLY A 210 3.12 9.63 11.52
CA GLY A 210 4.13 10.17 12.43
C GLY A 210 3.81 11.62 12.79
N THR A 211 3.80 11.97 14.08
CA THR A 211 3.45 13.35 14.48
C THR A 211 4.53 14.38 14.15
N SER A 212 5.74 13.94 13.85
CA SER A 212 6.85 14.77 13.38
C SER A 212 7.17 14.58 11.90
N ASP A 213 6.24 13.95 11.14
CA ASP A 213 6.37 13.80 9.70
C ASP A 213 6.23 15.17 9.03
N TYR A 214 7.32 15.62 8.37
CA TYR A 214 7.37 16.89 7.64
C TYR A 214 7.31 16.70 6.12
N HIS A 215 7.31 15.46 5.61
CA HIS A 215 7.14 15.16 4.20
C HIS A 215 5.66 15.05 3.84
N VAL A 216 4.95 14.19 4.55
CA VAL A 216 3.51 13.99 4.44
C VAL A 216 2.89 14.32 5.79
N LEU A 217 2.29 15.50 5.88
CA LEU A 217 1.77 15.98 7.16
C LEU A 217 0.68 15.05 7.73
N PRO A 218 0.62 14.83 9.05
CA PRO A 218 -0.42 14.00 9.70
C PRO A 218 -1.85 14.34 9.30
N ARG A 219 -2.09 15.60 8.93
CA ARG A 219 -3.41 16.07 8.49
C ARG A 219 -3.98 15.32 7.28
N HIS A 220 -3.15 14.65 6.45
CA HIS A 220 -3.64 13.74 5.42
C HIS A 220 -4.43 12.58 6.01
N SER A 221 -3.84 11.91 7.02
CA SER A 221 -4.52 10.84 7.74
C SER A 221 -5.73 11.36 8.52
N GLU A 222 -5.61 12.53 9.16
CA GLU A 222 -6.69 13.17 9.92
C GLU A 222 -7.91 13.48 9.05
N LYS A 223 -7.71 14.14 7.90
CA LYS A 223 -8.79 14.46 6.97
C LYS A 223 -9.54 13.22 6.48
N LEU A 224 -8.78 12.17 6.11
CA LEU A 224 -9.42 10.93 5.65
C LEU A 224 -10.13 10.24 6.82
N PHE A 225 -9.54 10.19 8.02
CA PHE A 225 -10.17 9.65 9.21
C PHE A 225 -11.49 10.33 9.54
N ASP A 226 -11.52 11.67 9.54
CA ASP A 226 -12.73 12.44 9.78
C ASP A 226 -13.80 12.13 8.74
N LYS A 227 -13.40 12.09 7.44
CA LYS A 227 -14.33 11.78 6.36
C LYS A 227 -14.87 10.35 6.45
N LEU A 228 -14.04 9.37 6.75
CA LEU A 228 -14.46 7.98 6.94
C LEU A 228 -15.38 7.82 8.14
N THR A 229 -15.11 8.52 9.23
CA THR A 229 -15.98 8.55 10.42
C THR A 229 -17.34 9.18 10.10
N GLU A 230 -17.34 10.29 9.37
CA GLU A 230 -18.58 10.97 8.93
C GLU A 230 -19.50 10.05 8.12
N VAL A 231 -18.93 9.25 7.23
CA VAL A 231 -19.71 8.31 6.39
C VAL A 231 -20.00 6.97 7.08
N GLY A 232 -19.51 6.74 8.30
CA GLY A 232 -19.77 5.54 9.09
C GLY A 232 -18.92 4.32 8.69
N ALA A 233 -17.74 4.54 8.08
CA ALA A 233 -16.79 3.48 7.79
C ALA A 233 -16.09 3.01 9.08
N ASN A 234 -15.67 1.73 9.12
CA ASN A 234 -14.87 1.20 10.21
C ASN A 234 -13.40 1.64 10.02
N THR A 235 -12.99 2.66 10.79
CA THR A 235 -11.67 3.26 10.66
C THR A 235 -11.02 3.52 12.02
N ARG A 236 -9.70 3.42 12.06
CA ARG A 236 -8.86 3.80 13.22
C ARG A 236 -7.78 4.75 12.74
N LEU A 237 -7.40 5.71 13.59
CA LEU A 237 -6.23 6.57 13.39
C LEU A 237 -5.24 6.31 14.50
N MET A 238 -4.01 5.97 14.14
CA MET A 238 -2.90 5.74 15.06
C MET A 238 -1.78 6.73 14.78
N TYR A 239 -1.20 7.26 15.86
CA TYR A 239 -0.02 8.11 15.77
C TYR A 239 1.23 7.40 16.29
N SER A 240 2.34 7.54 15.56
CA SER A 240 3.68 7.42 16.10
C SER A 240 4.09 8.78 16.66
N ILE A 241 3.98 8.94 17.97
CA ILE A 241 4.31 10.20 18.64
C ILE A 241 5.81 10.48 18.49
N ALA A 242 6.18 11.68 18.04
CA ALA A 242 7.53 12.10 17.66
C ALA A 242 8.16 11.32 16.51
N GLY A 243 7.42 10.43 15.84
CA GLY A 243 7.88 9.72 14.65
C GLY A 243 7.91 10.61 13.42
N GLY A 244 8.96 10.47 12.60
CA GLY A 244 9.10 11.08 11.29
C GLY A 244 8.32 10.35 10.21
N HIS A 245 8.72 10.56 8.94
CA HIS A 245 8.03 9.98 7.78
C HIS A 245 8.09 8.44 7.73
N GLY A 246 9.21 7.86 8.14
CA GLY A 246 9.40 6.40 8.32
C GLY A 246 9.32 5.98 9.79
N PHE A 247 8.68 6.78 10.65
CA PHE A 247 8.57 6.55 12.09
C PHE A 247 9.92 6.51 12.82
N GLU A 248 10.93 7.15 12.23
CA GLU A 248 12.27 7.35 12.81
C GLU A 248 12.26 8.52 13.80
N PRO A 249 13.25 8.58 14.71
CA PRO A 249 13.48 9.73 15.58
C PRO A 249 13.80 11.00 14.77
N MET A 250 13.03 12.08 14.98
CA MET A 250 13.25 13.37 14.33
C MET A 250 13.98 14.37 15.24
N HIS A 251 14.06 14.10 16.53
CA HIS A 251 14.72 14.95 17.51
C HIS A 251 15.69 14.14 18.37
N TYR A 252 16.85 14.71 18.64
CA TYR A 252 17.88 14.06 19.43
C TYR A 252 17.37 13.65 20.82
N GLY A 253 17.50 12.37 21.16
CA GLY A 253 17.09 11.81 22.44
C GLY A 253 15.58 11.63 22.62
N VAL A 254 14.78 11.77 21.55
CA VAL A 254 13.34 11.52 21.56
C VAL A 254 13.03 10.34 20.66
N GLU A 255 12.69 9.21 21.27
CA GLU A 255 12.30 8.00 20.52
C GLU A 255 10.82 8.03 20.18
N PRO A 256 10.44 7.67 18.93
CA PRO A 256 9.04 7.55 18.53
C PRO A 256 8.27 6.51 19.35
N GLN A 257 6.98 6.78 19.63
CA GLN A 257 6.11 5.88 20.38
C GLN A 257 4.77 5.63 19.62
N PRO A 258 4.57 4.45 19.02
CA PRO A 258 5.58 3.42 18.77
C PRO A 258 6.56 3.85 17.66
N GLY A 259 7.77 3.30 17.67
CA GLY A 259 8.68 3.34 16.51
C GLY A 259 8.25 2.35 15.42
N MET A 260 9.03 2.25 14.33
CA MET A 260 8.69 1.46 13.13
C MET A 260 8.29 0.00 13.46
N ASP A 261 9.05 -0.70 14.28
CA ASP A 261 8.74 -2.09 14.62
C ASP A 261 7.40 -2.21 15.36
N GLY A 262 7.11 -1.29 16.28
CA GLY A 262 5.83 -1.25 16.97
C GLY A 262 4.67 -0.89 16.05
N VAL A 263 4.86 0.03 15.09
CA VAL A 263 3.88 0.34 14.05
C VAL A 263 3.54 -0.92 13.26
N GLN A 264 4.54 -1.71 12.85
CA GLN A 264 4.31 -2.94 12.11
C GLN A 264 3.60 -4.01 12.96
N GLN A 265 3.88 -4.09 14.26
CA GLN A 265 3.16 -4.99 15.19
C GLN A 265 1.67 -4.61 15.30
N GLU A 266 1.33 -3.33 15.35
CA GLU A 266 -0.05 -2.86 15.33
C GLU A 266 -0.77 -3.21 14.02
N ILE A 267 -0.07 -3.14 12.88
CA ILE A 267 -0.61 -3.61 11.59
C ILE A 267 -0.93 -5.10 11.65
N VAL A 268 -0.01 -5.92 12.17
CA VAL A 268 -0.23 -7.37 12.34
C VAL A 268 -1.45 -7.64 13.21
N GLN A 269 -1.54 -7.00 14.36
CA GLN A 269 -2.69 -7.16 15.25
C GLN A 269 -4.00 -6.74 14.57
N PHE A 270 -4.02 -5.59 13.91
CA PHE A 270 -5.18 -5.10 13.18
C PHE A 270 -5.67 -6.07 12.11
N ILE A 271 -4.74 -6.69 11.38
CA ILE A 271 -5.04 -7.70 10.35
C ILE A 271 -5.57 -8.98 11.00
N LEU A 272 -4.92 -9.50 12.04
CA LEU A 272 -5.31 -10.75 12.69
C LEU A 272 -6.69 -10.67 13.39
N GLU A 273 -7.15 -9.50 13.80
CA GLU A 273 -8.50 -9.28 14.30
C GLU A 273 -9.60 -9.49 13.23
N ARG A 274 -9.23 -9.66 11.95
CA ARG A 274 -10.14 -9.65 10.76
C ARG A 274 -10.06 -10.89 9.87
N VAL A 275 -9.33 -11.89 10.29
CA VAL A 275 -9.13 -13.15 9.50
C VAL A 275 -10.21 -14.19 9.75
#